data_009a0fccfe2dd7d2e72d8ce464802d41
#
_entry.id   009a0fccfe2dd7d2e72d8ce464802d41
#
_cell.length_a   1.000
_cell.length_b   1.000
_cell.length_c   1.000
_cell.angle_alpha   90.00
_cell.angle_beta   90.00
_cell.angle_gamma   90.00
#
_symmetry.space_group_name_H-M   'P 1'
#
loop_
_entity.id
_entity.type
_entity.pdbx_description
1 polymer ?
#
loop_
_entity_poly.entity_id
_entity_poly.type
_entity_poly.pdbx_seq_one_letter_code
_entity_poly.pdbx_strand_id
1 'polypeptide(L)'
;MPDESKADPAATDPFWAPVRRRHPDVDIVLLPPERAAGEPTEQPSDQAPDQPPADPELLSRLWAIAVGGDEPTETAERRTQGRLETTWTREGGESVAPDTAQAVVRRAAEALREAGWHVLAPAEGLPRVQAGRPDGSDRAELLLLVVPETGRVVLRHRSGSEAAER
;
A
#
# COMPACT_ATOMS: atom_id res chain seq x y z
N MET A 1 34.79 -16.08 33.83
CA MET A 1 34.56 -14.82 33.13
C MET A 1 33.07 -14.58 33.19
N PRO A 2 32.58 -13.59 33.95
CA PRO A 2 31.16 -13.30 33.97
C PRO A 2 30.75 -12.71 32.62
N ASP A 3 29.69 -13.29 32.07
CA ASP A 3 28.96 -12.87 30.92
C ASP A 3 28.45 -11.42 31.14
N GLU A 4 28.96 -10.47 30.37
CA GLU A 4 28.46 -9.10 30.39
C GLU A 4 26.98 -9.15 29.94
N SER A 5 26.12 -9.12 30.93
CA SER A 5 24.65 -9.03 30.77
C SER A 5 24.36 -7.82 29.88
N LYS A 6 24.20 -8.11 28.58
CA LYS A 6 23.86 -7.11 27.57
C LYS A 6 22.53 -6.48 27.98
N ALA A 7 22.59 -5.28 28.55
CA ALA A 7 21.41 -4.55 28.98
C ALA A 7 20.38 -4.53 27.85
N ASP A 8 19.15 -4.97 28.16
CA ASP A 8 18.06 -4.98 27.17
C ASP A 8 17.71 -3.52 26.81
N PRO A 9 18.03 -3.06 25.60
CA PRO A 9 17.80 -1.67 25.20
C PRO A 9 16.31 -1.31 25.17
N ALA A 10 15.43 -2.28 25.00
CA ALA A 10 13.98 -2.06 25.02
C ALA A 10 13.46 -1.78 26.45
N ALA A 11 14.17 -2.24 27.50
CA ALA A 11 13.78 -1.98 28.88
C ALA A 11 14.03 -0.54 29.32
N THR A 12 14.97 0.14 28.68
CA THR A 12 15.35 1.54 29.00
C THR A 12 14.72 2.56 28.06
N ASP A 13 14.20 2.15 26.92
CA ASP A 13 13.54 3.02 25.96
C ASP A 13 12.16 3.47 26.49
N PRO A 14 11.85 4.79 26.57
CA PRO A 14 10.62 5.30 27.17
C PRO A 14 9.35 4.85 26.41
N PHE A 15 9.44 4.53 25.13
CA PHE A 15 8.34 4.03 24.32
C PHE A 15 8.15 2.52 24.52
N TRP A 16 9.22 1.73 24.50
CA TRP A 16 9.16 0.27 24.55
C TRP A 16 9.07 -0.30 25.96
N ALA A 17 9.55 0.42 27.00
CA ALA A 17 9.51 -0.05 28.38
C ALA A 17 8.08 -0.39 28.89
N PRO A 18 7.01 0.36 28.56
CA PRO A 18 5.64 -0.03 28.92
C PRO A 18 5.17 -1.30 28.20
N VAL A 19 5.56 -1.50 26.94
CA VAL A 19 5.22 -2.68 26.15
C VAL A 19 5.92 -3.91 26.73
N ARG A 20 7.21 -3.80 27.03
CA ARG A 20 8.01 -4.88 27.63
C ARG A 20 7.46 -5.33 28.98
N ARG A 21 6.99 -4.38 29.81
CA ARG A 21 6.36 -4.71 31.10
C ARG A 21 5.05 -5.47 30.95
N ARG A 22 4.28 -5.18 29.90
CA ARG A 22 2.99 -5.83 29.63
C ARG A 22 3.14 -7.22 28.99
N HIS A 23 4.21 -7.41 28.25
CA HIS A 23 4.48 -8.61 27.45
C HIS A 23 5.91 -9.09 27.72
N PRO A 24 6.19 -9.65 28.93
CA PRO A 24 7.55 -10.07 29.31
C PRO A 24 8.09 -11.21 28.44
N ASP A 25 7.19 -12.00 27.86
CA ASP A 25 7.54 -13.17 27.03
C ASP A 25 7.78 -12.83 25.55
N VAL A 26 7.59 -11.56 25.16
CA VAL A 26 7.81 -11.10 23.77
C VAL A 26 9.22 -10.55 23.66
N ASP A 27 10.01 -11.09 22.75
CA ASP A 27 11.34 -10.56 22.44
C ASP A 27 11.23 -9.33 21.56
N ILE A 28 11.62 -8.16 22.08
CA ILE A 28 11.61 -6.89 21.35
C ILE A 28 13.01 -6.60 20.86
N VAL A 29 13.22 -6.76 19.57
CA VAL A 29 14.48 -6.43 18.90
C VAL A 29 14.41 -5.00 18.37
N LEU A 30 15.15 -4.09 18.99
CA LEU A 30 15.35 -2.73 18.45
C LEU A 30 16.43 -2.80 17.37
N LEU A 31 16.02 -2.57 16.13
CA LEU A 31 16.98 -2.42 15.04
C LEU A 31 17.73 -1.09 15.24
N PRO A 32 19.06 -1.06 15.02
CA PRO A 32 19.79 0.20 15.02
C PRO A 32 19.13 1.17 14.04
N PRO A 33 19.08 2.48 14.34
CA PRO A 33 18.68 3.45 13.36
C PRO A 33 19.54 3.23 12.11
N GLU A 34 18.89 3.08 10.96
CA GLU A 34 19.60 3.05 9.69
C GLU A 34 20.55 4.24 9.70
N ARG A 35 21.87 3.95 9.70
CA ARG A 35 22.86 5.02 9.57
C ARG A 35 22.45 5.77 8.33
N ALA A 36 22.11 7.06 8.49
CA ALA A 36 21.94 7.94 7.35
C ALA A 36 23.05 7.58 6.36
N ALA A 37 22.64 7.00 5.24
CA ALA A 37 23.57 6.53 4.22
C ALA A 37 24.56 7.66 4.01
N GLY A 38 25.84 7.34 4.17
CA GLY A 38 26.91 8.31 4.00
C GLY A 38 26.68 9.08 2.71
N GLU A 39 27.16 10.30 2.70
CA GLU A 39 27.07 11.27 1.59
C GLU A 39 26.88 10.58 0.24
N PRO A 40 25.87 10.96 -0.56
CA PRO A 40 25.61 10.32 -1.83
C PRO A 40 26.88 10.43 -2.67
N THR A 41 27.60 9.31 -2.79
CA THR A 41 28.57 9.15 -3.86
C THR A 41 27.72 9.25 -5.12
N GLU A 42 27.86 10.38 -5.81
CA GLU A 42 27.30 10.61 -7.14
C GLU A 42 27.83 9.51 -8.06
N GLN A 43 27.21 8.37 -8.07
CA GLN A 43 27.24 7.48 -9.20
C GLN A 43 26.05 7.89 -10.08
N PRO A 44 26.30 8.35 -11.32
CA PRO A 44 25.22 8.55 -12.26
C PRO A 44 24.65 7.16 -12.56
N SER A 45 23.57 6.80 -11.91
CA SER A 45 22.70 5.72 -12.35
C SER A 45 21.90 6.24 -13.53
N ASP A 46 22.59 6.35 -14.68
CA ASP A 46 21.94 6.30 -15.97
C ASP A 46 21.20 4.97 -16.07
N GLN A 47 19.91 5.06 -16.10
CA GLN A 47 18.85 4.06 -16.26
C GLN A 47 18.03 3.80 -14.98
N ALA A 48 17.33 4.86 -14.52
CA ALA A 48 16.02 4.60 -13.98
C ALA A 48 15.17 4.03 -15.14
N PRO A 49 14.61 2.81 -15.06
CA PRO A 49 13.66 2.39 -16.06
C PRO A 49 12.53 3.42 -16.05
N ASP A 50 12.28 4.00 -17.22
CA ASP A 50 11.17 4.89 -17.51
C ASP A 50 9.87 4.08 -17.28
N GLN A 51 9.51 3.91 -16.02
CA GLN A 51 8.37 3.11 -15.61
C GLN A 51 7.18 4.03 -15.62
N PRO A 52 6.25 3.86 -16.55
CA PRO A 52 5.15 4.78 -16.72
C PRO A 52 4.37 4.92 -15.42
N PRO A 53 3.84 6.12 -15.13
CA PRO A 53 2.86 6.30 -14.06
C PRO A 53 1.79 5.24 -14.22
N ALA A 54 1.17 4.81 -13.11
CA ALA A 54 0.26 3.66 -13.03
C ALA A 54 -0.42 3.37 -14.34
N ASP A 55 -0.17 2.19 -14.86
CA ASP A 55 -0.70 1.75 -16.14
C ASP A 55 -2.22 2.07 -16.20
N PRO A 56 -2.67 3.05 -17.01
CA PRO A 56 -4.08 3.42 -17.06
C PRO A 56 -4.96 2.25 -17.49
N GLU A 57 -4.39 1.30 -18.26
CA GLU A 57 -5.06 0.08 -18.67
C GLU A 57 -5.31 -0.84 -17.48
N LEU A 58 -4.35 -0.94 -16.55
CA LEU A 58 -4.53 -1.72 -15.32
C LEU A 58 -5.63 -1.12 -14.45
N LEU A 59 -5.65 0.19 -14.26
CA LEU A 59 -6.71 0.85 -13.48
C LEU A 59 -8.08 0.64 -14.12
N SER A 60 -8.19 0.80 -15.44
CA SER A 60 -9.43 0.56 -16.18
C SER A 60 -9.87 -0.90 -16.09
N ARG A 61 -8.95 -1.86 -16.19
CA ARG A 61 -9.23 -3.29 -16.02
C ARG A 61 -9.73 -3.61 -14.61
N LEU A 62 -9.09 -3.08 -13.57
CA LEU A 62 -9.51 -3.27 -12.19
C LEU A 62 -10.89 -2.66 -11.92
N TRP A 63 -11.14 -1.48 -12.49
CA TRP A 63 -12.44 -0.84 -12.42
C TRP A 63 -13.52 -1.68 -13.10
N ALA A 64 -13.27 -2.18 -14.31
CA ALA A 64 -14.20 -3.07 -15.02
C ALA A 64 -14.49 -4.36 -14.25
N ILE A 65 -13.47 -4.95 -13.57
CA ILE A 65 -13.66 -6.11 -12.68
C ILE A 65 -14.61 -5.76 -11.53
N ALA A 66 -14.52 -4.55 -10.99
CA ALA A 66 -15.26 -4.14 -9.81
C ALA A 66 -16.70 -3.74 -10.10
N VAL A 67 -16.94 -3.04 -11.23
CA VAL A 67 -18.25 -2.42 -11.54
C VAL A 67 -18.86 -2.87 -12.85
N GLY A 68 -18.21 -3.78 -13.59
CA GLY A 68 -18.75 -4.29 -14.84
C GLY A 68 -18.62 -3.35 -16.04
N GLY A 69 -17.80 -2.30 -15.94
CA GLY A 69 -17.53 -1.35 -17.03
C GLY A 69 -18.29 -0.03 -16.94
N ASP A 70 -19.11 0.17 -15.90
CA ASP A 70 -19.74 1.48 -15.65
C ASP A 70 -18.66 2.54 -15.38
N GLU A 71 -18.90 3.77 -15.82
CA GLU A 71 -18.00 4.88 -15.50
C GLU A 71 -18.01 5.25 -14.03
N PRO A 72 -16.90 5.76 -13.46
CA PRO A 72 -16.91 6.30 -12.10
C PRO A 72 -17.92 7.44 -11.98
N THR A 73 -18.68 7.47 -10.88
CA THR A 73 -19.57 8.60 -10.57
C THR A 73 -18.77 9.82 -10.12
N GLU A 74 -17.58 9.60 -9.59
CA GLU A 74 -16.67 10.64 -9.15
C GLU A 74 -15.24 10.22 -9.45
N THR A 75 -14.45 11.16 -9.98
CA THR A 75 -12.99 11.03 -10.14
C THR A 75 -12.32 12.21 -9.47
N ALA A 76 -11.41 11.93 -8.55
CA ALA A 76 -10.64 12.95 -7.84
C ALA A 76 -9.15 12.71 -8.04
N GLU A 77 -8.41 13.78 -8.31
CA GLU A 77 -6.96 13.77 -8.36
C GLU A 77 -6.40 14.73 -7.31
N ARG A 78 -5.42 14.26 -6.56
CA ARG A 78 -4.75 15.05 -5.54
C ARG A 78 -3.25 14.87 -5.63
N ARG A 79 -2.51 15.97 -5.57
CA ARG A 79 -1.06 15.95 -5.38
C ARG A 79 -0.71 16.27 -3.93
N THR A 80 0.09 15.40 -3.31
CA THR A 80 0.55 15.57 -1.94
C THR A 80 2.01 15.16 -1.86
N GLN A 81 2.89 16.08 -1.49
CA GLN A 81 4.33 15.83 -1.36
C GLN A 81 4.96 15.18 -2.61
N GLY A 82 4.63 15.68 -3.81
CA GLY A 82 5.13 15.16 -5.08
C GLY A 82 4.46 13.87 -5.55
N ARG A 83 3.57 13.27 -4.78
CA ARG A 83 2.81 12.08 -5.15
C ARG A 83 1.48 12.44 -5.79
N LEU A 84 1.13 11.75 -6.88
CA LEU A 84 -0.19 11.83 -7.47
C LEU A 84 -1.08 10.72 -6.90
N GLU A 85 -2.20 11.12 -6.30
CA GLU A 85 -3.25 10.20 -5.88
C GLU A 85 -4.46 10.39 -6.79
N THR A 86 -4.88 9.32 -7.45
CA THR A 86 -6.10 9.25 -8.25
C THR A 86 -7.11 8.36 -7.54
N THR A 87 -8.31 8.84 -7.35
CA THR A 87 -9.41 8.09 -6.74
C THR A 87 -10.60 8.05 -7.68
N TRP A 88 -11.07 6.86 -7.98
CA TRP A 88 -12.32 6.60 -8.69
C TRP A 88 -13.34 6.05 -7.72
N THR A 89 -14.53 6.65 -7.70
CA THR A 89 -15.61 6.21 -6.84
C THR A 89 -16.84 5.91 -7.69
N ARG A 90 -17.50 4.79 -7.43
CA ARG A 90 -18.90 4.58 -7.75
C ARG A 90 -19.67 4.72 -6.46
N GLU A 91 -20.49 5.76 -6.37
CA GLU A 91 -21.42 5.89 -5.25
C GLU A 91 -22.40 4.71 -5.26
N GLY A 92 -22.84 4.33 -4.08
CA GLY A 92 -23.64 3.14 -3.89
C GLY A 92 -25.00 3.21 -4.58
N GLY A 93 -25.59 2.06 -4.74
CA GLY A 93 -26.91 1.84 -5.29
C GLY A 93 -27.54 0.66 -4.56
N GLU A 94 -27.63 -0.48 -5.24
CA GLU A 94 -28.11 -1.71 -4.62
C GLU A 94 -27.01 -2.38 -3.78
N SER A 95 -27.41 -2.98 -2.66
CA SER A 95 -26.50 -3.81 -1.85
C SER A 95 -25.99 -4.99 -2.66
N VAL A 96 -24.74 -5.36 -2.44
CA VAL A 96 -24.08 -6.49 -3.10
C VAL A 96 -23.91 -7.61 -2.08
N ALA A 97 -24.21 -8.85 -2.46
CA ALA A 97 -23.97 -9.97 -1.57
C ALA A 97 -22.50 -10.03 -1.15
N PRO A 98 -22.19 -10.29 0.13
CA PRO A 98 -20.81 -10.34 0.63
C PRO A 98 -19.90 -11.27 -0.18
N ASP A 99 -20.40 -12.44 -0.58
CA ASP A 99 -19.66 -13.40 -1.41
C ASP A 99 -19.32 -12.84 -2.80
N THR A 100 -20.24 -12.05 -3.38
CA THR A 100 -20.01 -11.37 -4.66
C THR A 100 -18.93 -10.30 -4.51
N ALA A 101 -18.99 -9.48 -3.47
CA ALA A 101 -17.99 -8.49 -3.17
C ALA A 101 -16.60 -9.13 -2.94
N GLN A 102 -16.56 -10.25 -2.22
CA GLN A 102 -15.33 -11.02 -2.01
C GLN A 102 -14.79 -11.63 -3.31
N ALA A 103 -15.67 -12.09 -4.21
CA ALA A 103 -15.26 -12.61 -5.51
C ALA A 103 -14.67 -11.51 -6.41
N VAL A 104 -15.19 -10.28 -6.34
CA VAL A 104 -14.62 -9.11 -7.01
C VAL A 104 -13.20 -8.85 -6.53
N VAL A 105 -13.00 -8.74 -5.22
CA VAL A 105 -11.69 -8.50 -4.59
C VAL A 105 -10.69 -9.59 -4.96
N ARG A 106 -11.10 -10.86 -4.97
CA ARG A 106 -10.24 -11.97 -5.37
C ARG A 106 -9.77 -11.84 -6.83
N ARG A 107 -10.68 -11.56 -7.78
CA ARG A 107 -10.33 -11.35 -9.20
C ARG A 107 -9.39 -10.16 -9.38
N ALA A 108 -9.64 -9.07 -8.66
CA ALA A 108 -8.75 -7.91 -8.67
C ALA A 108 -7.35 -8.25 -8.12
N ALA A 109 -7.28 -9.03 -7.05
CA ALA A 109 -6.03 -9.51 -6.48
C ALA A 109 -5.23 -10.38 -7.44
N GLU A 110 -5.90 -11.23 -8.22
CA GLU A 110 -5.28 -12.07 -9.28
C GLU A 110 -4.71 -11.18 -10.38
N ALA A 111 -5.50 -10.23 -10.91
CA ALA A 111 -5.06 -9.30 -11.94
C ALA A 111 -3.85 -8.45 -11.50
N LEU A 112 -3.82 -8.03 -10.23
CA LEU A 112 -2.69 -7.28 -9.67
C LEU A 112 -1.43 -8.14 -9.56
N ARG A 113 -1.54 -9.39 -9.15
CA ARG A 113 -0.39 -10.31 -9.10
C ARG A 113 0.17 -10.60 -10.48
N GLU A 114 -0.71 -10.82 -11.49
CA GLU A 114 -0.32 -10.97 -12.89
C GLU A 114 0.45 -9.75 -13.41
N ALA A 115 0.08 -8.54 -12.95
CA ALA A 115 0.75 -7.29 -13.29
C ALA A 115 2.00 -7.00 -12.41
N GLY A 116 2.46 -7.97 -11.61
CA GLY A 116 3.71 -7.85 -10.83
C GLY A 116 3.58 -7.05 -9.52
N TRP A 117 2.35 -6.83 -9.02
CA TRP A 117 2.14 -6.15 -7.74
C TRP A 117 2.24 -7.11 -6.55
N HIS A 118 2.81 -6.64 -5.45
CA HIS A 118 2.71 -7.31 -4.15
C HIS A 118 1.33 -7.06 -3.57
N VAL A 119 0.55 -8.12 -3.34
CA VAL A 119 -0.87 -8.02 -3.01
C VAL A 119 -1.16 -8.52 -1.61
N LEU A 120 -1.92 -7.73 -0.85
CA LEU A 120 -2.52 -8.08 0.43
C LEU A 120 -4.06 -8.00 0.28
N ALA A 121 -4.74 -9.12 0.49
CA ALA A 121 -6.20 -9.22 0.50
C ALA A 121 -6.64 -9.84 1.85
N PRO A 122 -6.95 -9.02 2.87
CA PRO A 122 -7.37 -9.52 4.17
C PRO A 122 -8.67 -10.33 4.07
N ALA A 123 -8.74 -11.45 4.79
CA ALA A 123 -9.93 -12.31 4.82
C ALA A 123 -11.05 -11.74 5.69
N GLU A 124 -10.74 -10.81 6.59
CA GLU A 124 -11.68 -10.22 7.53
C GLU A 124 -11.91 -8.74 7.27
N GLY A 125 -13.06 -8.26 7.71
CA GLY A 125 -13.52 -6.88 7.55
C GLY A 125 -14.14 -6.61 6.17
N LEU A 126 -14.15 -5.34 5.75
CA LEU A 126 -14.69 -4.98 4.43
C LEU A 126 -13.87 -5.62 3.30
N PRO A 127 -14.53 -6.19 2.29
CA PRO A 127 -13.87 -6.73 1.10
C PRO A 127 -12.96 -5.68 0.45
N ARG A 128 -11.64 -5.95 0.47
CA ARG A 128 -10.63 -5.03 -0.06
C ARG A 128 -9.38 -5.76 -0.53
N VAL A 129 -8.71 -5.17 -1.47
CA VAL A 129 -7.35 -5.53 -1.85
C VAL A 129 -6.45 -4.29 -1.77
N GLN A 130 -5.30 -4.47 -1.17
CA GLN A 130 -4.22 -3.49 -1.15
C GLN A 130 -3.05 -4.07 -1.94
N ALA A 131 -2.39 -3.23 -2.70
CA ALA A 131 -1.22 -3.66 -3.44
C ALA A 131 -0.17 -2.57 -3.48
N GLY A 132 1.08 -2.98 -3.64
CA GLY A 132 2.20 -2.07 -3.77
C GLY A 132 3.26 -2.64 -4.70
N ARG A 133 3.95 -1.76 -5.40
CA ARG A 133 5.14 -2.11 -6.19
C ARG A 133 6.18 -0.99 -6.06
N PRO A 134 7.48 -1.29 -6.25
CA PRO A 134 8.50 -0.26 -6.39
C PRO A 134 8.13 0.70 -7.53
N ASP A 135 8.39 1.99 -7.35
CA ASP A 135 8.17 3.05 -8.32
C ASP A 135 9.30 4.07 -8.19
N GLY A 136 10.35 3.88 -8.97
CA GLY A 136 11.60 4.63 -8.83
C GLY A 136 12.23 4.43 -7.44
N SER A 137 12.50 5.53 -6.74
CA SER A 137 13.01 5.54 -5.35
C SER A 137 11.91 5.38 -4.29
N ASP A 138 10.66 5.30 -4.69
CA ASP A 138 9.50 5.26 -3.82
C ASP A 138 8.64 4.00 -4.11
N ARG A 139 7.39 4.01 -3.72
CA ARG A 139 6.44 2.92 -3.89
C ARG A 139 5.11 3.43 -4.43
N ALA A 140 4.63 2.81 -5.49
CA ALA A 140 3.25 2.94 -5.90
C ALA A 140 2.34 2.08 -5.03
N GLU A 141 1.16 2.59 -4.71
CA GLU A 141 0.17 1.93 -3.86
C GLU A 141 -1.20 1.92 -4.55
N LEU A 142 -1.93 0.85 -4.35
CA LEU A 142 -3.28 0.69 -4.87
C LEU A 142 -4.18 0.10 -3.80
N LEU A 143 -5.40 0.64 -3.70
CA LEU A 143 -6.48 0.12 -2.86
C LEU A 143 -7.74 -0.02 -3.71
N LEU A 144 -8.33 -1.21 -3.74
CA LEU A 144 -9.71 -1.41 -4.18
C LEU A 144 -10.54 -1.85 -2.97
N LEU A 145 -11.63 -1.15 -2.71
CA LEU A 145 -12.57 -1.41 -1.62
C LEU A 145 -13.98 -1.56 -2.19
N VAL A 146 -14.70 -2.57 -1.71
CA VAL A 146 -16.14 -2.78 -1.99
C VAL A 146 -16.90 -2.75 -0.67
N VAL A 147 -17.93 -1.93 -0.58
CA VAL A 147 -18.82 -1.83 0.59
C VAL A 147 -20.11 -2.58 0.26
N PRO A 148 -20.31 -3.81 0.79
CA PRO A 148 -21.44 -4.65 0.39
C PRO A 148 -22.81 -4.03 0.68
N GLU A 149 -22.96 -3.36 1.81
CA GLU A 149 -24.20 -2.79 2.30
C GLU A 149 -24.77 -1.69 1.37
N THR A 150 -23.88 -0.97 0.71
CA THR A 150 -24.26 0.16 -0.15
C THR A 150 -23.92 -0.07 -1.62
N GLY A 151 -23.19 -1.13 -1.95
CA GLY A 151 -22.65 -1.33 -3.29
C GLY A 151 -21.60 -0.30 -3.73
N ARG A 152 -21.13 0.54 -2.80
CA ARG A 152 -20.09 1.54 -3.09
C ARG A 152 -18.78 0.87 -3.42
N VAL A 153 -18.09 1.37 -4.45
CA VAL A 153 -16.76 0.90 -4.85
C VAL A 153 -15.80 2.09 -4.89
N VAL A 154 -14.63 1.90 -4.31
CA VAL A 154 -13.54 2.89 -4.34
C VAL A 154 -12.27 2.22 -4.87
N LEU A 155 -11.71 2.77 -5.93
CA LEU A 155 -10.39 2.44 -6.44
C LEU A 155 -9.48 3.65 -6.25
N ARG A 156 -8.44 3.49 -5.43
CA ARG A 156 -7.45 4.54 -5.20
C ARG A 156 -6.08 4.05 -5.64
N HIS A 157 -5.42 4.85 -6.42
CA HIS A 157 -4.03 4.67 -6.82
C HIS A 157 -3.21 5.86 -6.33
N ARG A 158 -2.03 5.58 -5.80
CA ARG A 158 -1.03 6.57 -5.43
C ARG A 158 0.28 6.21 -6.14
N SER A 159 0.78 7.11 -6.98
CA SER A 159 2.09 6.97 -7.60
C SER A 159 3.22 7.14 -6.58
N GLY A 160 4.42 6.69 -6.92
CA GLY A 160 5.63 7.09 -6.23
C GLY A 160 5.85 8.62 -6.31
N SER A 161 6.78 9.11 -5.51
CA SER A 161 7.18 10.52 -5.57
C SER A 161 7.88 10.76 -6.91
N GLU A 162 7.35 11.68 -7.70
CA GLU A 162 8.11 12.25 -8.81
C GLU A 162 9.31 12.97 -8.20
N ALA A 163 10.53 12.54 -8.52
CA ALA A 163 11.72 13.25 -8.09
C ALA A 163 11.55 14.72 -8.50
N ALA A 164 11.56 15.60 -7.51
CA ALA A 164 11.38 17.04 -7.77
C ALA A 164 12.42 17.42 -8.82
N GLU A 165 11.96 17.79 -10.02
CA GLU A 165 12.81 18.45 -10.99
C GLU A 165 13.43 19.67 -10.30
N ARG A 166 14.74 19.61 -10.13
CA ARG A 166 15.54 20.75 -9.64
C ARG A 166 15.95 21.63 -10.81
#